data_fd37174ac4b3df17020a420a2a96b6ee
#
_entry.id   fd37174ac4b3df17020a420a2a96b6ee
#
_cell.length_a   1.000
_cell.length_b   1.000
_cell.length_c   1.000
_cell.angle_alpha   90.00
_cell.angle_beta   90.00
_cell.angle_gamma   90.00
#
_symmetry.space_group_name_H-M   'P 1'
#
loop_
_entity.id
_entity.type
_entity.pdbx_description
1 polymer ?
#
loop_
_entity_poly.entity_id
_entity_poly.type
_entity_poly.pdbx_seq_one_letter_code
_entity_poly.pdbx_strand_id
1 'polypeptide(L)'
;MTSRFLALPMILAVSSLTTTIAHAEGCGKWQTQFSSLAGEGEALNTSYCSEASGQEFSFEITCGSGSLNIRFMPQIEGDGLTFNKVMVDYAIDGKSHTVETQYEELDGAFAANLDTTDPLIASMKAGRSAAVTLKDIKAPAYAVPLAGFKRAIAKLTRNCK
;
A
#
# COMPACT_ATOMS: atom_id res chain seq x y z
N MET A 1 -76.02 -6.72 21.28
CA MET A 1 -74.66 -7.18 21.62
C MET A 1 -73.73 -6.86 20.45
N THR A 2 -73.07 -5.72 20.48
CA THR A 2 -72.22 -5.18 19.40
C THR A 2 -70.76 -5.30 19.85
N SER A 3 -70.05 -6.25 19.27
CA SER A 3 -68.61 -6.47 19.55
C SER A 3 -67.75 -5.55 18.68
N ARG A 4 -67.01 -4.64 19.31
CA ARG A 4 -66.07 -3.73 18.63
C ARG A 4 -64.66 -4.40 18.61
N PHE A 5 -64.20 -4.75 17.41
CA PHE A 5 -62.82 -5.16 17.20
C PHE A 5 -61.94 -3.91 17.11
N LEU A 6 -61.01 -3.77 18.08
CA LEU A 6 -59.91 -2.80 18.02
C LEU A 6 -58.76 -3.40 17.20
N ALA A 7 -58.49 -2.80 16.05
CA ALA A 7 -57.30 -3.10 15.24
C ALA A 7 -56.12 -2.29 15.78
N LEU A 8 -55.10 -2.97 16.24
CA LEU A 8 -53.82 -2.39 16.64
C LEU A 8 -52.90 -2.26 15.40
N PRO A 9 -52.36 -1.08 15.10
CA PRO A 9 -51.37 -0.96 14.02
C PRO A 9 -50.00 -1.44 14.49
N MET A 10 -49.47 -2.43 13.81
CA MET A 10 -48.14 -2.98 14.02
C MET A 10 -47.13 -2.07 13.27
N ILE A 11 -46.38 -1.26 14.02
CA ILE A 11 -45.33 -0.40 13.48
C ILE A 11 -44.07 -1.27 13.29
N LEU A 12 -43.73 -1.60 12.03
CA LEU A 12 -42.48 -2.23 11.66
C LEU A 12 -41.40 -1.14 11.69
N ALA A 13 -40.55 -1.19 12.71
CA ALA A 13 -39.31 -0.40 12.74
C ALA A 13 -38.28 -1.04 11.80
N VAL A 14 -38.05 -0.43 10.64
CA VAL A 14 -36.96 -0.79 9.74
C VAL A 14 -35.67 -0.19 10.31
N SER A 15 -34.88 -1.01 10.99
CA SER A 15 -33.53 -0.67 11.40
C SER A 15 -32.61 -0.68 10.17
N SER A 16 -32.28 0.49 9.63
CA SER A 16 -31.25 0.67 8.62
C SER A 16 -29.88 0.40 9.26
N LEU A 17 -29.32 -0.78 8.98
CA LEU A 17 -27.92 -1.08 9.24
C LEU A 17 -27.07 -0.23 8.28
N THR A 18 -26.58 0.90 8.77
CA THR A 18 -25.50 1.63 8.11
C THR A 18 -24.22 0.81 8.29
N THR A 19 -23.83 0.06 7.24
CA THR A 19 -22.49 -0.53 7.15
C THR A 19 -21.49 0.62 7.06
N THR A 20 -20.87 0.99 8.17
CA THR A 20 -19.66 1.80 8.16
C THR A 20 -18.58 0.95 7.51
N ILE A 21 -18.20 1.32 6.28
CA ILE A 21 -16.98 0.83 5.65
C ILE A 21 -15.85 1.30 6.56
N ALA A 22 -15.20 0.37 7.28
CA ALA A 22 -14.00 0.67 8.03
C ALA A 22 -12.91 1.03 7.01
N HIS A 23 -12.71 2.33 6.78
CA HIS A 23 -11.51 2.80 6.13
C HIS A 23 -10.32 2.32 6.97
N ALA A 24 -9.35 1.66 6.36
CA ALA A 24 -8.12 1.30 7.04
C ALA A 24 -7.51 2.60 7.60
N GLU A 25 -7.51 2.75 8.93
CA GLU A 25 -6.92 3.92 9.58
C GLU A 25 -5.45 4.00 9.17
N GLY A 26 -5.12 4.91 8.24
CA GLY A 26 -3.74 5.17 7.89
C GLY A 26 -3.40 5.33 6.42
N CYS A 27 -4.27 4.98 5.46
CA CYS A 27 -4.01 5.25 4.05
C CYS A 27 -3.91 6.76 3.74
N GLY A 28 -3.19 7.12 2.67
CA GLY A 28 -2.98 8.51 2.25
C GLY A 28 -1.80 9.22 2.90
N LYS A 29 -1.04 8.57 3.79
CA LYS A 29 0.15 9.13 4.44
C LYS A 29 1.22 8.08 4.71
N TRP A 30 2.50 8.48 4.66
CA TRP A 30 3.61 7.64 5.07
C TRP A 30 3.62 7.43 6.57
N GLN A 31 3.69 6.18 7.00
CA GLN A 31 3.73 5.76 8.40
C GLN A 31 4.95 4.87 8.63
N THR A 32 5.47 4.91 9.86
CA THR A 32 6.52 3.98 10.30
C THR A 32 6.05 3.33 11.59
N GLN A 33 5.85 2.03 11.55
CA GLN A 33 5.27 1.24 12.63
C GLN A 33 5.89 -0.15 12.69
N PHE A 34 5.72 -0.84 13.81
CA PHE A 34 6.00 -2.26 13.88
C PHE A 34 4.85 -3.04 13.24
N SER A 35 5.19 -4.00 12.38
CA SER A 35 4.25 -5.00 11.89
C SER A 35 4.78 -6.38 12.25
N SER A 36 3.87 -7.27 12.62
CA SER A 36 4.18 -8.70 12.75
C SER A 36 4.12 -9.31 11.36
N LEU A 37 5.27 -9.62 10.77
CA LEU A 37 5.34 -10.48 9.60
C LEU A 37 5.06 -11.90 10.07
N ALA A 38 4.15 -12.60 9.38
CA ALA A 38 3.75 -13.95 9.76
C ALA A 38 5.00 -14.87 9.84
N GLY A 39 5.39 -15.27 11.05
CA GLY A 39 6.50 -16.18 11.31
C GLY A 39 7.87 -15.55 11.59
N GLU A 40 8.07 -14.24 11.45
CA GLU A 40 9.39 -13.60 11.58
C GLU A 40 9.51 -12.62 12.77
N GLY A 41 8.46 -12.47 13.58
CA GLY A 41 8.43 -11.50 14.69
C GLY A 41 8.04 -10.10 14.25
N GLU A 42 8.17 -9.12 15.17
CA GLU A 42 7.87 -7.72 14.89
C GLU A 42 9.02 -7.06 14.12
N ALA A 43 8.76 -6.59 12.91
CA ALA A 43 9.69 -5.78 12.12
C ALA A 43 9.21 -4.34 12.00
N LEU A 44 10.13 -3.38 12.06
CA LEU A 44 9.82 -1.98 11.78
C LEU A 44 9.69 -1.81 10.26
N ASN A 45 8.57 -1.30 9.81
CA ASN A 45 8.34 -0.95 8.42
C ASN A 45 7.97 0.53 8.24
N THR A 46 8.11 1.00 7.02
CA THR A 46 7.58 2.28 6.55
C THR A 46 6.66 2.00 5.40
N SER A 47 5.41 2.42 5.49
CA SER A 47 4.38 2.10 4.50
C SER A 47 3.56 3.31 4.07
N TYR A 48 2.99 3.20 2.89
CA TYR A 48 1.99 4.07 2.31
C TYR A 48 0.95 3.21 1.60
N CYS A 49 -0.33 3.56 1.69
CA CYS A 49 -1.38 2.92 0.89
C CYS A 49 -2.29 3.98 0.25
N SER A 50 -2.89 3.60 -0.87
CA SER A 50 -3.93 4.35 -1.56
C SER A 50 -5.17 3.47 -1.72
N GLU A 51 -6.33 4.03 -1.44
CA GLU A 51 -7.66 3.41 -1.66
C GLU A 51 -8.44 4.17 -2.74
N ALA A 52 -7.77 5.06 -3.49
CA ALA A 52 -8.41 5.79 -4.57
C ALA A 52 -8.78 4.83 -5.71
N SER A 53 -10.04 4.89 -6.17
CA SER A 53 -10.56 3.99 -7.20
C SER A 53 -9.68 3.95 -8.45
N GLY A 54 -9.28 2.74 -8.87
CA GLY A 54 -8.33 2.50 -9.96
C GLY A 54 -6.88 2.88 -9.64
N GLN A 55 -6.58 3.19 -8.39
CA GLN A 55 -5.26 3.54 -7.85
C GLN A 55 -5.04 2.86 -6.49
N GLU A 56 -5.66 1.71 -6.29
CA GLU A 56 -5.51 0.94 -5.06
C GLU A 56 -4.15 0.23 -5.06
N PHE A 57 -3.32 0.55 -4.07
CA PHE A 57 -2.04 -0.10 -3.86
C PHE A 57 -1.56 0.07 -2.42
N SER A 58 -0.61 -0.76 -2.03
CA SER A 58 0.26 -0.50 -0.88
C SER A 58 1.73 -0.49 -1.28
N PHE A 59 2.49 0.29 -0.55
CA PHE A 59 3.93 0.44 -0.70
C PHE A 59 4.55 0.24 0.66
N GLU A 60 5.44 -0.72 0.79
CA GLU A 60 6.10 -1.05 2.05
C GLU A 60 7.62 -1.06 1.89
N ILE A 61 8.30 -0.56 2.89
CA ILE A 61 9.76 -0.62 2.99
C ILE A 61 10.11 -1.16 4.37
N THR A 62 10.80 -2.27 4.38
CA THR A 62 11.42 -2.84 5.57
C THR A 62 12.93 -2.68 5.53
N CYS A 63 13.58 -2.90 6.65
CA CYS A 63 15.02 -2.84 6.75
C CYS A 63 15.57 -4.09 7.42
N GLY A 64 16.55 -4.73 6.78
CA GLY A 64 17.24 -5.88 7.31
C GLY A 64 18.65 -5.99 6.77
N SER A 65 19.62 -6.41 7.60
CA SER A 65 21.01 -6.64 7.21
C SER A 65 21.67 -5.46 6.46
N GLY A 66 21.30 -4.22 6.84
CA GLY A 66 21.85 -3.00 6.22
C GLY A 66 21.27 -2.61 4.87
N SER A 67 20.29 -3.38 4.35
CA SER A 67 19.58 -3.10 3.10
C SER A 67 18.12 -2.74 3.36
N LEU A 68 17.50 -2.08 2.37
CA LEU A 68 16.07 -1.80 2.34
C LEU A 68 15.38 -2.78 1.40
N ASN A 69 14.38 -3.50 1.87
CA ASN A 69 13.49 -4.26 1.02
C ASN A 69 12.29 -3.37 0.70
N ILE A 70 12.12 -3.07 -0.59
CA ILE A 70 10.97 -2.30 -1.10
C ILE A 70 9.98 -3.28 -1.69
N ARG A 71 8.71 -3.13 -1.33
CA ARG A 71 7.59 -3.94 -1.82
C ARG A 71 6.50 -3.00 -2.34
N PHE A 72 6.16 -3.16 -3.60
CA PHE A 72 5.04 -2.45 -4.23
C PHE A 72 3.95 -3.46 -4.54
N MET A 73 2.77 -3.27 -3.97
CA MET A 73 1.63 -4.20 -4.04
C MET A 73 0.43 -3.49 -4.68
N PRO A 74 0.39 -3.35 -6.01
CA PRO A 74 -0.76 -2.81 -6.71
C PRO A 74 -1.89 -3.84 -6.75
N GLN A 75 -3.14 -3.37 -6.77
CA GLN A 75 -4.24 -4.24 -7.16
C GLN A 75 -4.26 -4.37 -8.67
N ILE A 76 -3.84 -5.54 -9.17
CA ILE A 76 -3.84 -5.86 -10.59
C ILE A 76 -4.92 -6.89 -10.83
N GLU A 77 -5.87 -6.57 -11.73
CA GLU A 77 -6.86 -7.54 -12.17
C GLU A 77 -6.21 -8.54 -13.13
N GLY A 78 -6.33 -9.83 -12.83
CA GLY A 78 -5.89 -10.93 -13.70
C GLY A 78 -5.62 -12.22 -12.94
N ASP A 79 -6.23 -13.31 -13.39
CA ASP A 79 -5.99 -14.63 -12.84
C ASP A 79 -4.63 -15.17 -13.32
N GLY A 80 -3.82 -15.68 -12.38
CA GLY A 80 -2.64 -16.48 -12.69
C GLY A 80 -1.46 -15.69 -13.25
N LEU A 81 -1.24 -14.46 -12.78
CA LEU A 81 -0.04 -13.71 -13.14
C LEU A 81 1.20 -14.42 -12.60
N THR A 82 1.93 -15.09 -13.49
CA THR A 82 3.23 -15.71 -13.17
C THR A 82 4.35 -14.83 -13.69
N PHE A 83 4.89 -13.98 -12.83
CA PHE A 83 6.06 -13.18 -13.15
C PHE A 83 7.24 -13.66 -12.31
N ASN A 84 8.40 -13.87 -12.92
CA ASN A 84 9.63 -14.10 -12.16
C ASN A 84 10.30 -12.77 -11.83
N LYS A 85 10.48 -11.92 -12.84
CA LYS A 85 11.14 -10.62 -12.73
C LYS A 85 10.36 -9.58 -13.52
N VAL A 86 10.14 -8.44 -12.91
CA VAL A 86 9.45 -7.29 -13.52
C VAL A 86 10.27 -6.03 -13.28
N MET A 87 10.42 -5.24 -14.34
CA MET A 87 11.02 -3.92 -14.22
C MET A 87 9.98 -2.93 -13.75
N VAL A 88 10.25 -2.24 -12.65
CA VAL A 88 9.39 -1.17 -12.12
C VAL A 88 10.07 0.16 -12.32
N ASP A 89 9.39 1.08 -13.01
CA ASP A 89 9.85 2.45 -13.21
C ASP A 89 9.25 3.39 -12.17
N TYR A 90 10.10 4.17 -11.54
CA TYR A 90 9.76 5.23 -10.61
C TYR A 90 10.12 6.58 -11.23
N ALA A 91 9.15 7.32 -11.74
CA ALA A 91 9.34 8.68 -12.25
C ALA A 91 9.10 9.69 -11.11
N ILE A 92 10.17 10.30 -10.59
CA ILE A 92 10.13 11.23 -9.47
C ILE A 92 10.50 12.62 -9.96
N ASP A 93 9.54 13.55 -9.94
CA ASP A 93 9.70 14.94 -10.39
C ASP A 93 10.42 15.04 -11.75
N GLY A 94 10.08 14.14 -12.68
CA GLY A 94 10.64 14.07 -14.05
C GLY A 94 11.95 13.28 -14.18
N LYS A 95 12.51 12.73 -13.10
CA LYS A 95 13.66 11.84 -13.11
C LYS A 95 13.21 10.38 -12.97
N SER A 96 13.63 9.53 -13.90
CA SER A 96 13.25 8.11 -13.90
C SER A 96 14.33 7.24 -13.25
N HIS A 97 13.87 6.24 -12.49
CA HIS A 97 14.66 5.16 -11.90
C HIS A 97 13.98 3.83 -12.21
N THR A 98 14.72 2.90 -12.81
CA THR A 98 14.21 1.56 -13.11
C THR A 98 14.82 0.57 -12.15
N VAL A 99 13.98 -0.25 -11.52
CA VAL A 99 14.37 -1.29 -10.56
C VAL A 99 13.89 -2.64 -11.05
N GLU A 100 14.78 -3.63 -11.10
CA GLU A 100 14.39 -5.03 -11.30
C GLU A 100 13.80 -5.56 -9.99
N THR A 101 12.57 -6.07 -10.05
CA THR A 101 11.86 -6.62 -8.89
C THR A 101 11.58 -8.10 -9.12
N GLN A 102 11.43 -8.85 -8.03
CA GLN A 102 10.83 -10.18 -8.02
C GLN A 102 9.37 -10.09 -7.64
N TYR A 103 8.54 -10.89 -8.31
CA TYR A 103 7.13 -11.00 -7.95
C TYR A 103 6.94 -12.06 -6.86
N GLU A 104 6.33 -11.67 -5.76
CA GLU A 104 5.99 -12.52 -4.61
C GLU A 104 4.49 -12.84 -4.69
N GLU A 105 4.14 -14.04 -5.17
CA GLU A 105 2.76 -14.45 -5.45
C GLU A 105 1.85 -14.40 -4.23
N LEU A 106 2.35 -14.75 -3.05
CA LEU A 106 1.55 -14.81 -1.82
C LEU A 106 0.95 -13.45 -1.44
N ASP A 107 1.70 -12.38 -1.71
CA ASP A 107 1.33 -11.02 -1.31
C ASP A 107 1.00 -10.14 -2.50
N GLY A 108 1.19 -10.62 -3.73
CA GLY A 108 1.05 -9.83 -4.95
C GLY A 108 2.07 -8.68 -5.02
N ALA A 109 3.24 -8.85 -4.41
CA ALA A 109 4.23 -7.81 -4.26
C ALA A 109 5.33 -7.88 -5.34
N PHE A 110 5.70 -6.72 -5.86
CA PHE A 110 6.92 -6.52 -6.65
C PHE A 110 8.02 -6.03 -5.69
N ALA A 111 8.93 -6.94 -5.33
CA ALA A 111 9.92 -6.72 -4.27
C ALA A 111 11.33 -6.55 -4.82
N ALA A 112 12.11 -5.65 -4.22
CA ALA A 112 13.53 -5.48 -4.50
C ALA A 112 14.32 -5.11 -3.25
N ASN A 113 15.55 -5.58 -3.16
CA ASN A 113 16.50 -5.14 -2.14
C ASN A 113 17.37 -4.02 -2.70
N LEU A 114 17.42 -2.89 -1.99
CA LEU A 114 18.19 -1.72 -2.34
C LEU A 114 19.16 -1.36 -1.22
N ASP A 115 20.27 -0.73 -1.58
CA ASP A 115 21.13 -0.09 -0.60
C ASP A 115 20.44 1.12 0.04
N THR A 116 20.73 1.43 1.30
CA THR A 116 20.20 2.62 1.98
C THR A 116 20.63 3.93 1.32
N THR A 117 21.68 3.90 0.50
CA THR A 117 22.22 4.99 -0.31
C THR A 117 21.77 4.99 -1.76
N ASP A 118 20.88 4.07 -2.14
CA ASP A 118 20.40 3.94 -3.51
C ASP A 118 19.84 5.26 -4.07
N PRO A 119 20.16 5.62 -5.34
CA PRO A 119 19.69 6.84 -5.98
C PRO A 119 18.16 7.00 -6.00
N LEU A 120 17.40 5.90 -6.07
CA LEU A 120 15.94 5.93 -5.97
C LEU A 120 15.52 6.47 -4.59
N ILE A 121 16.10 5.92 -3.50
CA ILE A 121 15.81 6.36 -2.13
C ILE A 121 16.17 7.84 -1.94
N ALA A 122 17.31 8.26 -2.48
CA ALA A 122 17.72 9.66 -2.44
C ALA A 122 16.73 10.58 -3.16
N SER A 123 16.24 10.16 -4.34
CA SER A 123 15.26 10.91 -5.13
C SER A 123 13.89 10.95 -4.43
N MET A 124 13.43 9.84 -3.85
CA MET A 124 12.19 9.81 -3.07
C MET A 124 12.24 10.73 -1.84
N LYS A 125 13.39 10.82 -1.15
CA LYS A 125 13.57 11.74 -0.01
C LYS A 125 13.51 13.22 -0.41
N ALA A 126 13.90 13.55 -1.63
CA ALA A 126 13.96 14.93 -2.13
C ALA A 126 12.70 15.31 -2.93
N GLY A 127 11.98 14.33 -3.49
CA GLY A 127 10.86 14.52 -4.38
C GLY A 127 9.54 14.86 -3.69
N ARG A 128 8.58 15.28 -4.49
CA ARG A 128 7.21 15.59 -4.06
C ARG A 128 6.23 14.46 -4.37
N SER A 129 6.43 13.80 -5.50
CA SER A 129 5.61 12.68 -5.96
C SER A 129 6.42 11.73 -6.82
N ALA A 130 6.01 10.46 -6.83
CA ALA A 130 6.49 9.45 -7.76
C ALA A 130 5.32 8.91 -8.58
N ALA A 131 5.53 8.66 -9.86
CA ALA A 131 4.66 7.80 -10.66
C ALA A 131 5.35 6.43 -10.77
N VAL A 132 4.67 5.38 -10.33
CA VAL A 132 5.18 4.00 -10.37
C VAL A 132 4.50 3.26 -11.50
N THR A 133 5.28 2.67 -12.40
CA THR A 133 4.77 1.95 -13.58
C THR A 133 5.44 0.58 -13.67
N LEU A 134 4.64 -0.46 -13.89
CA LEU A 134 5.13 -1.81 -14.14
C LEU A 134 5.40 -1.96 -15.63
N LYS A 135 6.65 -2.24 -16.03
CA LYS A 135 6.97 -2.52 -17.42
C LYS A 135 6.39 -3.86 -17.84
N ASP A 136 5.93 -3.93 -19.07
CA ASP A 136 5.38 -5.14 -19.70
C ASP A 136 4.12 -5.71 -19.02
N ILE A 137 3.54 -4.97 -18.06
CA ILE A 137 2.26 -5.28 -17.45
C ILE A 137 1.26 -4.17 -17.77
N LYS A 138 0.09 -4.57 -18.25
CA LYS A 138 -0.99 -3.64 -18.54
C LYS A 138 -1.65 -3.17 -17.24
N ALA A 139 -1.06 -2.15 -16.62
CA ALA A 139 -1.55 -1.51 -15.40
C ALA A 139 -1.45 0.01 -15.55
N PRO A 140 -2.25 0.80 -14.81
CA PRO A 140 -2.10 2.25 -14.78
C PRO A 140 -0.77 2.66 -14.15
N ALA A 141 -0.35 3.89 -14.35
CA ALA A 141 0.70 4.48 -13.52
C ALA A 141 0.10 4.86 -12.15
N TYR A 142 0.74 4.40 -11.07
CA TYR A 142 0.29 4.65 -9.70
C TYR A 142 0.95 5.89 -9.13
N ALA A 143 0.14 6.84 -8.66
CA ALA A 143 0.64 8.07 -8.07
C ALA A 143 0.95 7.89 -6.57
N VAL A 144 2.22 8.04 -6.20
CA VAL A 144 2.72 7.93 -4.82
C VAL A 144 3.16 9.29 -4.31
N PRO A 145 2.39 9.96 -3.45
CA PRO A 145 2.82 11.20 -2.79
C PRO A 145 4.03 10.94 -1.88
N LEU A 146 5.04 11.80 -1.97
CA LEU A 146 6.26 11.67 -1.16
C LEU A 146 6.27 12.59 0.07
N ALA A 147 5.18 13.33 0.30
CA ALA A 147 5.02 14.14 1.51
C ALA A 147 5.11 13.25 2.78
N GLY A 148 6.10 13.51 3.63
CA GLY A 148 6.34 12.71 4.84
C GLY A 148 7.30 11.53 4.65
N PHE A 149 7.59 11.08 3.44
CA PHE A 149 8.50 9.95 3.16
C PHE A 149 9.87 10.14 3.80
N LYS A 150 10.49 11.33 3.62
CA LYS A 150 11.81 11.63 4.20
C LYS A 150 11.89 11.38 5.72
N ARG A 151 10.83 11.75 6.46
CA ARG A 151 10.76 11.55 7.90
C ARG A 151 10.54 10.07 8.24
N ALA A 152 9.65 9.41 7.52
CA ALA A 152 9.32 8.00 7.72
C ALA A 152 10.55 7.11 7.49
N ILE A 153 11.23 7.25 6.34
CA ILE A 153 12.42 6.45 6.01
C ILE A 153 13.60 6.74 6.94
N ALA A 154 13.75 7.98 7.41
CA ALA A 154 14.79 8.33 8.39
C ALA A 154 14.54 7.67 9.76
N LYS A 155 13.27 7.45 10.14
CA LYS A 155 12.92 6.69 11.35
C LYS A 155 13.24 5.20 11.16
N LEU A 156 12.92 4.63 10.00
CA LEU A 156 13.23 3.25 9.65
C LEU A 156 14.75 3.00 9.65
N THR A 157 15.52 3.79 8.91
CA THR A 157 16.96 3.55 8.71
C THR A 157 17.80 3.73 9.98
N ARG A 158 17.35 4.51 10.96
CA ARG A 158 18.01 4.58 12.27
C ARG A 158 17.94 3.27 13.06
N ASN A 159 16.98 2.44 12.77
CA ASN A 159 16.77 1.13 13.42
C ASN A 159 17.19 -0.04 12.51
N CYS A 160 17.80 0.25 11.37
CA CYS A 160 18.33 -0.71 10.41
C CYS A 160 19.66 -1.25 10.93
N LYS A 161 19.67 -2.46 11.47
CA LYS A 161 20.87 -3.14 12.01
C LYS A 161 21.11 -4.44 11.25
#